data_ad99440f09b498ae5a523fbe4b8dbfda
#
_entry.id   ad99440f09b498ae5a523fbe4b8dbfda
#
_cell.length_a   1.000
_cell.length_b   1.000
_cell.length_c   1.000
_cell.angle_alpha   90.00
_cell.angle_beta   90.00
_cell.angle_gamma   90.00
#
_symmetry.space_group_name_H-M   'P 1'
#
loop_
_entity.id
_entity.type
_entity.pdbx_description
1 polymer ?
#
loop_
_entity_poly.entity_id
_entity_poly.type
_entity_poly.pdbx_seq_one_letter_code
_entity_poly.pdbx_strand_id
1 'polypeptide(L)'
;LLLSFTLEAQNPAPARTGAAPAATAAARRPVAADTEVWEPVPKKVTPGAFVAAPPPSDAIVLFDGKNLDEWVATQDKKPAAWTVADGIVTVNKAVRSNIETKRSFKDYQLHLEWRIPANITGQGQSRGNSGVFLASTGNGDAGYEIQILDANDNKTYVNGMAGSIYKQFIPLVNPTRPVGEWNSYDIAWTAPRFNDDGSVKSPARVTVHFNGVLVQNNVELKGETLFVGPPVYKKYDTAPIKLQTHGDPSPGISFRNIWVRE
;
A
#
# COMPACT_ATOMS: atom_id res chain seq x y z
N LEU A 1 1.39 46.27 -87.88
CA LEU A 1 0.60 45.37 -86.97
C LEU A 1 1.09 45.65 -85.55
N LEU A 2 0.28 46.37 -84.76
CA LEU A 2 0.49 46.58 -83.35
C LEU A 2 -0.33 45.53 -82.60
N LEU A 3 0.34 44.70 -81.79
CA LEU A 3 -0.31 43.77 -80.82
C LEU A 3 -0.38 44.53 -79.48
N SER A 4 -1.60 44.80 -79.01
CA SER A 4 -1.86 45.32 -77.65
C SER A 4 -1.98 44.15 -76.71
N PHE A 5 -1.15 44.12 -75.70
CA PHE A 5 -1.29 43.16 -74.53
C PHE A 5 -2.09 43.89 -73.47
N THR A 6 -3.26 43.33 -73.12
CA THR A 6 -4.04 43.73 -71.92
C THR A 6 -3.51 42.96 -70.71
N LEU A 7 -3.11 43.72 -69.71
CA LEU A 7 -2.68 43.16 -68.38
C LEU A 7 -3.95 42.97 -67.56
N GLU A 8 -4.29 41.70 -67.28
CA GLU A 8 -5.31 41.33 -66.29
C GLU A 8 -4.75 41.44 -64.86
N ALA A 9 -5.41 42.26 -64.05
CA ALA A 9 -5.07 42.43 -62.67
C ALA A 9 -5.52 41.16 -61.85
N GLN A 10 -4.59 40.48 -61.25
CA GLN A 10 -4.87 39.37 -60.34
C GLN A 10 -5.45 39.90 -59.01
N ASN A 11 -6.65 39.44 -58.65
CA ASN A 11 -7.26 39.68 -57.35
C ASN A 11 -6.45 38.97 -56.23
N PRO A 12 -6.17 39.62 -55.09
CA PRO A 12 -5.53 38.95 -53.94
C PRO A 12 -6.49 37.96 -53.32
N ALA A 13 -5.96 36.77 -53.03
CA ALA A 13 -6.68 35.71 -52.34
C ALA A 13 -7.12 36.15 -50.90
N PRO A 14 -8.27 35.69 -50.40
CA PRO A 14 -8.73 36.06 -49.04
C PRO A 14 -7.78 35.54 -47.99
N ALA A 15 -7.45 36.39 -47.01
CA ALA A 15 -6.64 36.04 -45.83
C ALA A 15 -7.31 34.90 -45.06
N ARG A 16 -6.57 33.80 -44.87
CA ARG A 16 -6.94 32.72 -43.93
C ARG A 16 -6.99 33.30 -42.52
N THR A 17 -8.18 33.45 -41.97
CA THR A 17 -8.36 33.68 -40.52
C THR A 17 -7.84 32.44 -39.79
N GLY A 18 -6.72 32.61 -39.10
CA GLY A 18 -6.16 31.57 -38.25
C GLY A 18 -7.19 31.18 -37.19
N ALA A 19 -7.60 29.90 -37.19
CA ALA A 19 -8.37 29.34 -36.10
C ALA A 19 -7.53 29.48 -34.82
N ALA A 20 -8.09 30.09 -33.80
CA ALA A 20 -7.49 30.13 -32.46
C ALA A 20 -7.19 28.70 -31.99
N PRO A 21 -6.04 28.46 -31.37
CA PRO A 21 -5.75 27.14 -30.84
C PRO A 21 -6.86 26.75 -29.86
N ALA A 22 -7.44 25.54 -30.06
CA ALA A 22 -8.44 24.99 -29.17
C ALA A 22 -7.83 24.99 -27.77
N ALA A 23 -8.54 25.60 -26.81
CA ALA A 23 -8.13 25.60 -25.42
C ALA A 23 -8.00 24.15 -24.99
N THR A 24 -6.79 23.74 -24.63
CA THR A 24 -6.54 22.42 -24.04
C THR A 24 -7.36 22.32 -22.74
N ALA A 25 -8.34 21.43 -22.72
CA ALA A 25 -9.13 21.19 -21.53
C ALA A 25 -8.18 20.93 -20.36
N ALA A 26 -8.31 21.73 -19.30
CA ALA A 26 -7.48 21.57 -18.10
C ALA A 26 -7.61 20.12 -17.62
N ALA A 27 -6.48 19.43 -17.46
CA ALA A 27 -6.47 18.03 -17.04
C ALA A 27 -7.18 17.91 -15.68
N ARG A 28 -8.19 17.04 -15.60
CA ARG A 28 -8.93 16.76 -14.37
C ARG A 28 -7.97 16.32 -13.27
N ARG A 29 -8.14 16.85 -12.06
CA ARG A 29 -7.36 16.36 -10.91
C ARG A 29 -7.66 14.87 -10.68
N PRO A 30 -6.63 14.04 -10.44
CA PRO A 30 -6.83 12.63 -10.15
C PRO A 30 -7.66 12.45 -8.87
N VAL A 31 -8.52 11.43 -8.84
CA VAL A 31 -9.30 11.02 -7.68
C VAL A 31 -8.99 9.57 -7.35
N ALA A 32 -9.33 9.13 -6.12
CA ALA A 32 -9.01 7.80 -5.65
C ALA A 32 -9.54 6.67 -6.55
N ALA A 33 -10.73 6.85 -7.10
CA ALA A 33 -11.36 5.87 -8.00
C ALA A 33 -10.59 5.63 -9.32
N ASP A 34 -9.74 6.57 -9.75
CA ASP A 34 -9.00 6.43 -11.01
C ASP A 34 -7.99 5.27 -11.01
N THR A 35 -7.60 4.80 -9.82
CA THR A 35 -6.63 3.71 -9.64
C THR A 35 -7.26 2.46 -9.05
N GLU A 36 -8.58 2.41 -8.85
CA GLU A 36 -9.28 1.22 -8.37
C GLU A 36 -9.44 0.19 -9.48
N VAL A 37 -9.15 -1.07 -9.14
CA VAL A 37 -9.34 -2.24 -10.02
C VAL A 37 -10.36 -3.14 -9.37
N TRP A 38 -11.42 -3.49 -10.10
CA TRP A 38 -12.53 -4.30 -9.58
C TRP A 38 -12.52 -5.73 -10.10
N GLU A 39 -11.79 -6.01 -11.18
CA GLU A 39 -11.70 -7.32 -11.82
C GLU A 39 -10.27 -7.59 -12.31
N PRO A 40 -9.82 -8.85 -12.43
CA PRO A 40 -10.55 -10.05 -11.99
C PRO A 40 -10.55 -10.19 -10.47
N VAL A 41 -11.66 -10.69 -9.89
CA VAL A 41 -11.72 -10.99 -8.45
C VAL A 41 -10.83 -12.20 -8.14
N PRO A 42 -9.84 -12.10 -7.24
CA PRO A 42 -8.99 -13.21 -6.84
C PRO A 42 -9.79 -14.38 -6.29
N LYS A 43 -9.48 -15.60 -6.78
CA LYS A 43 -10.16 -16.83 -6.35
C LYS A 43 -9.98 -17.02 -4.85
N LYS A 44 -11.08 -17.21 -4.11
CA LYS A 44 -11.03 -17.61 -2.70
C LYS A 44 -10.47 -19.02 -2.58
N VAL A 45 -9.50 -19.20 -1.69
CA VAL A 45 -8.92 -20.50 -1.35
C VAL A 45 -8.94 -20.69 0.17
N THR A 46 -9.16 -21.91 0.62
CA THR A 46 -9.08 -22.25 2.04
C THR A 46 -7.63 -22.55 2.38
N PRO A 47 -6.96 -21.76 3.23
CA PRO A 47 -5.60 -22.08 3.65
C PRO A 47 -5.57 -23.29 4.57
N GLY A 48 -4.40 -23.91 4.72
CA GLY A 48 -4.17 -24.97 5.70
C GLY A 48 -4.47 -24.52 7.13
N ALA A 49 -4.42 -25.43 8.11
CA ALA A 49 -4.59 -25.06 9.52
C ALA A 49 -3.59 -23.94 9.89
N PHE A 50 -4.06 -23.03 10.76
CA PHE A 50 -3.15 -21.98 11.27
C PHE A 50 -2.08 -22.65 12.15
N VAL A 51 -0.82 -22.35 11.85
CA VAL A 51 0.32 -22.77 12.66
C VAL A 51 1.06 -21.51 13.06
N ALA A 52 1.17 -21.26 14.37
CA ALA A 52 1.99 -20.17 14.88
C ALA A 52 3.46 -20.43 14.53
N ALA A 53 4.13 -19.46 13.93
CA ALA A 53 5.54 -19.55 13.59
C ALA A 53 6.38 -18.81 14.66
N PRO A 54 7.05 -19.50 15.58
CA PRO A 54 7.92 -18.83 16.53
C PRO A 54 9.08 -18.13 15.79
N PRO A 55 9.60 -17.02 16.35
CA PRO A 55 10.71 -16.34 15.71
C PRO A 55 11.95 -17.24 15.61
N PRO A 56 12.66 -17.26 14.49
CA PRO A 56 13.97 -17.91 14.37
C PRO A 56 14.97 -17.34 15.39
N SER A 57 16.03 -18.08 15.69
CA SER A 57 17.01 -17.69 16.71
C SER A 57 17.80 -16.41 16.38
N ASP A 58 17.83 -16.02 15.12
CA ASP A 58 18.47 -14.79 14.60
C ASP A 58 17.47 -13.67 14.32
N ALA A 59 16.20 -13.85 14.65
CA ALA A 59 15.17 -12.83 14.46
C ALA A 59 15.27 -11.71 15.50
N ILE A 60 14.96 -10.50 15.03
CA ILE A 60 14.71 -9.33 15.86
C ILE A 60 13.21 -9.33 16.18
N VAL A 61 12.87 -9.56 17.44
CA VAL A 61 11.47 -9.58 17.87
C VAL A 61 10.99 -8.15 18.06
N LEU A 62 9.99 -7.77 17.29
CA LEU A 62 9.36 -6.44 17.33
C LEU A 62 8.18 -6.38 18.28
N PHE A 63 7.49 -7.51 18.51
CA PHE A 63 6.42 -7.63 19.49
C PHE A 63 6.28 -9.09 19.95
N ASP A 64 6.54 -9.33 21.23
CA ASP A 64 6.48 -10.64 21.90
C ASP A 64 5.25 -10.80 22.81
N GLY A 65 4.32 -9.84 22.75
CA GLY A 65 3.11 -9.85 23.59
C GLY A 65 3.22 -9.05 24.90
N LYS A 66 4.37 -8.46 25.23
CA LYS A 66 4.57 -7.80 26.53
C LYS A 66 4.38 -6.28 26.48
N ASN A 67 5.01 -5.61 25.52
CA ASN A 67 5.00 -4.16 25.43
C ASN A 67 5.25 -3.67 23.99
N LEU A 68 5.22 -2.37 23.80
CA LEU A 68 5.51 -1.69 22.53
C LEU A 68 6.85 -0.94 22.55
N ASP A 69 7.84 -1.45 23.30
CA ASP A 69 9.12 -0.77 23.47
C ASP A 69 9.90 -0.62 22.15
N GLU A 70 9.66 -1.46 21.16
CA GLU A 70 10.24 -1.35 19.83
C GLU A 70 9.48 -0.37 18.89
N TRP A 71 8.37 0.24 19.37
CA TRP A 71 7.47 1.04 18.54
C TRP A 71 7.30 2.47 19.04
N VAL A 72 7.11 3.38 18.11
CA VAL A 72 6.76 4.79 18.35
C VAL A 72 5.57 5.21 17.51
N ALA A 73 4.88 6.25 17.93
CA ALA A 73 3.87 6.93 17.12
C ALA A 73 4.56 7.60 15.92
N THR A 74 4.02 7.38 14.70
CA THR A 74 4.64 7.89 13.48
C THR A 74 4.72 9.41 13.45
N GLN A 75 3.72 10.12 14.01
CA GLN A 75 3.59 11.56 13.89
C GLN A 75 4.61 12.35 14.72
N ASP A 76 4.86 11.96 15.96
CA ASP A 76 5.64 12.73 16.94
C ASP A 76 6.74 11.91 17.63
N LYS A 77 6.92 10.66 17.24
CA LYS A 77 7.92 9.71 17.75
C LYS A 77 7.82 9.45 19.27
N LYS A 78 6.68 9.77 19.88
CA LYS A 78 6.40 9.38 21.25
C LYS A 78 6.16 7.87 21.37
N PRO A 79 6.20 7.29 22.57
CA PRO A 79 5.88 5.89 22.78
C PRO A 79 4.54 5.53 22.14
N ALA A 80 4.49 4.39 21.45
CA ALA A 80 3.26 3.90 20.84
C ALA A 80 2.18 3.65 21.91
N ALA A 81 0.94 4.08 21.66
CA ALA A 81 -0.16 4.03 22.61
C ALA A 81 -1.34 3.14 22.14
N TRP A 82 -1.04 2.09 21.40
CA TRP A 82 -2.01 1.04 21.13
C TRP A 82 -2.18 0.15 22.36
N THR A 83 -3.30 -0.56 22.46
CA THR A 83 -3.64 -1.36 23.64
C THR A 83 -2.95 -2.71 23.59
N VAL A 84 -2.16 -3.03 24.64
CA VAL A 84 -1.55 -4.36 24.82
C VAL A 84 -2.28 -5.10 25.94
N ALA A 85 -2.82 -6.25 25.65
CA ALA A 85 -3.46 -7.16 26.61
C ALA A 85 -3.39 -8.60 26.10
N ASP A 86 -3.22 -9.56 27.02
CA ASP A 86 -3.26 -11.01 26.74
C ASP A 86 -2.31 -11.45 25.61
N GLY A 87 -1.13 -10.85 25.53
CA GLY A 87 -0.15 -11.16 24.49
C GLY A 87 -0.46 -10.57 23.10
N ILE A 88 -1.41 -9.65 23.01
CA ILE A 88 -1.96 -9.09 21.78
C ILE A 88 -1.85 -7.57 21.83
N VAL A 89 -1.46 -6.95 20.72
CA VAL A 89 -1.60 -5.51 20.52
C VAL A 89 -2.81 -5.22 19.63
N THR A 90 -3.66 -4.31 20.06
CA THR A 90 -4.87 -3.92 19.32
C THR A 90 -4.80 -2.43 18.97
N VAL A 91 -5.14 -2.12 17.73
CA VAL A 91 -5.22 -0.74 17.23
C VAL A 91 -6.13 0.09 18.13
N ASN A 92 -5.58 1.13 18.72
CA ASN A 92 -6.36 2.09 19.51
C ASN A 92 -6.84 3.24 18.61
N LYS A 93 -8.07 3.13 18.10
CA LYS A 93 -8.69 4.12 17.21
C LYS A 93 -8.79 5.53 17.83
N ALA A 94 -8.83 5.65 19.16
CA ALA A 94 -8.88 6.94 19.85
C ALA A 94 -7.58 7.74 19.71
N VAL A 95 -6.44 7.05 19.58
CA VAL A 95 -5.12 7.69 19.44
C VAL A 95 -4.91 8.29 18.06
N ARG A 96 -5.58 7.76 17.02
CA ARG A 96 -5.49 8.22 15.63
C ARG A 96 -4.05 8.35 15.11
N SER A 97 -3.15 7.48 15.54
CA SER A 97 -1.76 7.47 15.14
C SER A 97 -1.34 6.09 14.69
N ASN A 98 -0.74 6.03 13.51
CA ASN A 98 0.03 4.87 13.08
C ASN A 98 1.20 4.68 14.05
N ILE A 99 1.68 3.44 14.16
CA ILE A 99 2.91 3.14 14.88
C ILE A 99 3.97 2.63 13.92
N GLU A 100 5.23 2.94 14.20
CA GLU A 100 6.34 2.43 13.40
C GLU A 100 7.48 1.97 14.31
N THR A 101 8.34 1.11 13.78
CA THR A 101 9.50 0.62 14.53
C THR A 101 10.49 1.76 14.82
N LYS A 102 11.13 1.72 16.00
CA LYS A 102 12.26 2.61 16.32
C LYS A 102 13.45 2.38 15.41
N ARG A 103 13.66 1.12 15.03
CA ARG A 103 14.72 0.70 14.11
C ARG A 103 14.26 0.87 12.67
N SER A 104 15.21 1.18 11.80
CA SER A 104 15.02 1.20 10.34
C SER A 104 15.71 0.00 9.72
N PHE A 105 15.13 -0.54 8.66
CA PHE A 105 15.56 -1.73 7.95
C PHE A 105 15.70 -1.43 6.46
N LYS A 106 16.43 -2.29 5.73
CA LYS A 106 16.58 -2.18 4.28
C LYS A 106 15.97 -3.37 3.56
N ASP A 107 16.64 -4.51 3.60
CA ASP A 107 16.15 -5.78 3.05
C ASP A 107 15.91 -6.73 4.21
N TYR A 108 14.79 -7.43 4.21
CA TYR A 108 14.45 -8.28 5.36
C TYR A 108 13.35 -9.29 5.04
N GLN A 109 13.24 -10.27 5.91
CA GLN A 109 12.05 -11.09 6.08
C GLN A 109 11.23 -10.56 7.26
N LEU A 110 9.93 -10.43 7.08
CA LEU A 110 9.00 -10.00 8.13
C LEU A 110 7.92 -11.05 8.32
N HIS A 111 7.67 -11.43 9.55
CA HIS A 111 6.49 -12.18 9.95
C HIS A 111 5.61 -11.34 10.84
N LEU A 112 4.31 -11.38 10.63
CA LEU A 112 3.32 -10.82 11.54
C LEU A 112 2.01 -11.61 11.47
N GLU A 113 1.36 -11.71 12.62
CA GLU A 113 0.02 -12.27 12.73
C GLU A 113 -0.98 -11.16 13.01
N TRP A 114 -2.13 -11.19 12.34
CA TRP A 114 -3.18 -10.19 12.48
C TRP A 114 -4.57 -10.82 12.50
N ARG A 115 -5.51 -10.14 13.13
CA ARG A 115 -6.88 -10.64 13.29
C ARG A 115 -7.91 -9.52 13.17
N ILE A 116 -8.89 -9.72 12.30
CA ILE A 116 -10.10 -8.92 12.26
C ILE A 116 -10.99 -9.35 13.43
N PRO A 117 -11.46 -8.45 14.31
CA PRO A 117 -12.29 -8.84 15.43
C PRO A 117 -13.64 -9.42 14.97
N ALA A 118 -14.18 -10.39 15.73
CA ALA A 118 -15.42 -11.08 15.37
C ALA A 118 -16.66 -10.14 15.30
N ASN A 119 -16.62 -9.04 16.05
CA ASN A 119 -17.67 -8.00 16.06
C ASN A 119 -17.43 -6.89 15.03
N ILE A 120 -16.67 -7.16 13.96
CA ILE A 120 -16.34 -6.17 12.94
C ILE A 120 -17.62 -5.64 12.28
N THR A 121 -17.62 -4.34 11.99
CA THR A 121 -18.71 -3.62 11.30
C THR A 121 -18.17 -2.92 10.06
N GLY A 122 -19.05 -2.32 9.27
CA GLY A 122 -18.67 -1.60 8.05
C GLY A 122 -18.72 -2.47 6.79
N GLN A 123 -18.31 -1.87 5.66
CA GLN A 123 -18.28 -2.49 4.33
C GLN A 123 -17.09 -1.94 3.54
N GLY A 124 -16.65 -2.68 2.53
CA GLY A 124 -15.56 -2.29 1.63
C GLY A 124 -14.32 -1.88 2.41
N GLN A 125 -13.74 -0.74 2.09
CA GLN A 125 -12.56 -0.19 2.76
C GLN A 125 -12.80 0.30 4.20
N SER A 126 -14.05 0.35 4.66
CA SER A 126 -14.40 0.69 6.04
C SER A 126 -14.67 -0.54 6.93
N ARG A 127 -14.16 -1.73 6.54
CA ARG A 127 -14.37 -2.96 7.29
C ARG A 127 -13.05 -3.65 7.63
N GLY A 128 -12.56 -3.41 8.84
CA GLY A 128 -11.32 -4.01 9.36
C GLY A 128 -10.07 -3.58 8.59
N ASN A 129 -10.01 -2.29 8.23
CA ASN A 129 -8.92 -1.74 7.46
C ASN A 129 -7.72 -1.41 8.33
N SER A 130 -6.57 -1.81 7.85
CA SER A 130 -5.23 -1.48 8.32
C SER A 130 -4.23 -1.76 7.20
N GLY A 131 -2.94 -1.60 7.47
CA GLY A 131 -1.87 -1.92 6.53
C GLY A 131 -0.57 -2.17 7.25
N VAL A 132 0.29 -2.98 6.64
CA VAL A 132 1.70 -3.06 7.00
C VAL A 132 2.53 -2.37 5.92
N PHE A 133 3.24 -1.31 6.31
CA PHE A 133 4.13 -0.57 5.43
C PHE A 133 5.55 -1.10 5.58
N LEU A 134 6.07 -1.67 4.51
CA LEU A 134 7.41 -2.28 4.47
C LEU A 134 8.53 -1.23 4.56
N ALA A 135 8.24 0.00 4.18
CA ALA A 135 9.08 1.16 4.40
C ALA A 135 8.19 2.36 4.69
N SER A 136 8.27 2.90 5.91
CA SER A 136 7.62 4.15 6.33
C SER A 136 8.47 5.33 5.85
N THR A 137 7.99 6.07 4.86
CA THR A 137 8.74 7.17 4.24
C THR A 137 8.27 8.54 4.71
N GLY A 138 7.36 8.58 5.69
CA GLY A 138 6.83 9.83 6.25
C GLY A 138 5.57 9.62 7.08
N ASN A 139 4.97 10.74 7.47
CA ASN A 139 3.74 10.76 8.26
C ASN A 139 2.53 10.22 7.48
N GLY A 140 1.47 9.86 8.19
CA GLY A 140 0.26 9.28 7.61
C GLY A 140 0.56 7.95 6.93
N ASP A 141 0.03 7.78 5.73
CA ASP A 141 0.13 6.54 4.95
C ASP A 141 1.19 6.62 3.85
N ALA A 142 2.27 7.39 4.07
CA ALA A 142 3.41 7.41 3.16
C ALA A 142 4.26 6.13 3.31
N GLY A 143 4.55 5.47 2.20
CA GLY A 143 5.36 4.24 2.16
C GLY A 143 4.86 3.15 1.23
N TYR A 144 5.23 1.91 1.50
CA TYR A 144 4.99 0.73 0.68
C TYR A 144 4.09 -0.25 1.42
N GLU A 145 2.81 -0.23 1.13
CA GLU A 145 1.77 -0.93 1.89
C GLU A 145 1.40 -2.28 1.31
N ILE A 146 1.39 -3.31 2.17
CA ILE A 146 0.62 -4.54 1.98
C ILE A 146 -0.67 -4.39 2.77
N GLN A 147 -1.80 -4.43 2.05
CA GLN A 147 -3.11 -4.18 2.62
C GLN A 147 -3.54 -5.24 3.62
N ILE A 148 -4.12 -4.81 4.72
CA ILE A 148 -4.86 -5.61 5.68
C ILE A 148 -6.32 -5.14 5.68
N LEU A 149 -7.25 -6.06 5.45
CA LEU A 149 -8.69 -5.78 5.34
C LEU A 149 -9.47 -7.07 5.63
N ASP A 150 -10.73 -6.95 6.05
CA ASP A 150 -11.63 -8.11 5.92
C ASP A 150 -11.88 -8.36 4.42
N ALA A 151 -11.40 -9.48 3.93
CA ALA A 151 -11.59 -9.92 2.55
C ALA A 151 -12.24 -11.32 2.47
N ASN A 152 -12.75 -11.84 3.61
CA ASN A 152 -13.41 -13.14 3.63
C ASN A 152 -14.84 -13.06 3.02
N ASP A 153 -15.61 -12.07 3.44
CA ASP A 153 -16.98 -11.82 2.96
C ASP A 153 -17.24 -10.30 2.90
N ASN A 154 -16.42 -9.61 2.11
CA ASN A 154 -16.47 -8.16 1.99
C ASN A 154 -16.06 -7.74 0.57
N LYS A 155 -16.99 -7.13 -0.16
CA LYS A 155 -16.77 -6.65 -1.52
C LYS A 155 -16.02 -5.32 -1.50
N THR A 156 -14.87 -5.28 -2.17
CA THR A 156 -14.07 -4.07 -2.34
C THR A 156 -13.34 -4.10 -3.69
N TYR A 157 -12.70 -3.00 -4.09
CA TYR A 157 -11.78 -3.04 -5.22
C TYR A 157 -10.61 -3.99 -4.91
N VAL A 158 -10.29 -4.83 -5.88
CA VAL A 158 -9.42 -6.01 -5.65
C VAL A 158 -7.95 -5.67 -5.44
N ASN A 159 -7.51 -4.51 -5.92
CA ASN A 159 -6.17 -4.01 -5.62
C ASN A 159 -6.08 -3.20 -4.29
N GLY A 160 -7.13 -3.25 -3.48
CA GLY A 160 -7.20 -2.75 -2.11
C GLY A 160 -7.74 -3.81 -1.13
N MET A 161 -7.79 -5.09 -1.52
CA MET A 161 -8.13 -6.19 -0.62
C MET A 161 -6.90 -6.71 0.14
N ALA A 162 -7.12 -7.52 1.18
CA ALA A 162 -6.01 -8.12 1.93
C ALA A 162 -5.00 -8.83 1.03
N GLY A 163 -3.71 -8.62 1.26
CA GLY A 163 -2.60 -9.21 0.49
C GLY A 163 -2.29 -8.50 -0.83
N SER A 164 -3.03 -7.43 -1.20
CA SER A 164 -2.64 -6.57 -2.32
C SER A 164 -1.43 -5.70 -1.96
N ILE A 165 -0.60 -5.38 -2.94
CA ILE A 165 0.25 -4.19 -2.88
C ILE A 165 -0.69 -3.03 -3.23
N TYR A 166 -1.05 -2.22 -2.23
CA TYR A 166 -2.17 -1.30 -2.27
C TYR A 166 -2.19 -0.45 -3.54
N LYS A 167 -3.29 -0.58 -4.30
CA LYS A 167 -3.53 0.10 -5.59
C LYS A 167 -2.50 -0.14 -6.69
N GLN A 168 -1.59 -1.11 -6.51
CA GLN A 168 -0.64 -1.48 -7.56
C GLN A 168 -0.87 -2.90 -8.11
N PHE A 169 -1.00 -3.89 -7.23
CA PHE A 169 -1.11 -5.30 -7.62
C PHE A 169 -2.14 -6.04 -6.77
N ILE A 170 -3.00 -6.80 -7.45
CA ILE A 170 -3.96 -7.70 -6.80
C ILE A 170 -3.22 -8.93 -6.27
N PRO A 171 -3.71 -9.59 -5.21
CA PRO A 171 -3.16 -10.88 -4.78
C PRO A 171 -3.53 -11.97 -5.80
N LEU A 172 -2.66 -12.97 -5.96
CA LEU A 172 -2.88 -14.11 -6.87
C LEU A 172 -4.15 -14.90 -6.53
N VAL A 173 -4.44 -15.03 -5.23
CA VAL A 173 -5.64 -15.67 -4.67
C VAL A 173 -6.02 -14.98 -3.36
N ASN A 174 -7.21 -15.28 -2.82
CA ASN A 174 -7.69 -14.76 -1.53
C ASN A 174 -7.75 -15.88 -0.48
N PRO A 175 -6.73 -16.03 0.39
CA PRO A 175 -6.71 -17.01 1.47
C PRO A 175 -7.18 -16.43 2.82
N THR A 176 -7.93 -15.32 2.84
CA THR A 176 -8.38 -14.68 4.09
C THR A 176 -9.27 -15.63 4.90
N ARG A 177 -8.94 -15.78 6.18
CA ARG A 177 -9.74 -16.52 7.15
C ARG A 177 -10.98 -15.74 7.59
N PRO A 178 -12.01 -16.40 8.13
CA PRO A 178 -13.14 -15.72 8.75
C PRO A 178 -12.75 -14.71 9.82
N VAL A 179 -13.60 -13.69 10.05
CA VAL A 179 -13.43 -12.75 11.15
C VAL A 179 -13.35 -13.50 12.50
N GLY A 180 -12.53 -13.00 13.41
CA GLY A 180 -12.22 -13.67 14.68
C GLY A 180 -11.05 -14.65 14.62
N GLU A 181 -10.63 -15.11 13.43
CA GLU A 181 -9.49 -15.99 13.25
C GLU A 181 -8.19 -15.21 12.95
N TRP A 182 -7.07 -15.82 13.37
CA TRP A 182 -5.75 -15.28 13.08
C TRP A 182 -5.33 -15.54 11.63
N ASN A 183 -4.81 -14.52 11.00
CA ASN A 183 -4.13 -14.54 9.71
C ASN A 183 -2.63 -14.28 9.91
N SER A 184 -1.79 -14.71 8.98
CA SER A 184 -0.36 -14.40 8.97
C SER A 184 0.09 -13.85 7.62
N TYR A 185 1.04 -12.92 7.66
CA TYR A 185 1.88 -12.57 6.53
C TYR A 185 3.32 -12.99 6.79
N ASP A 186 3.91 -13.67 5.81
CA ASP A 186 5.33 -13.92 5.71
C ASP A 186 5.84 -13.21 4.46
N ILE A 187 6.69 -12.21 4.65
CA ILE A 187 7.07 -11.24 3.62
C ILE A 187 8.59 -11.26 3.43
N ALA A 188 9.06 -11.42 2.20
CA ALA A 188 10.43 -11.11 1.83
C ALA A 188 10.43 -9.77 1.08
N TRP A 189 11.11 -8.79 1.66
CA TRP A 189 11.20 -7.43 1.15
C TRP A 189 12.62 -7.09 0.70
N THR A 190 12.74 -6.53 -0.51
CA THR A 190 13.94 -5.91 -1.03
C THR A 190 13.65 -4.44 -1.31
N ALA A 191 14.30 -3.55 -0.58
CA ALA A 191 14.12 -2.10 -0.73
C ALA A 191 14.63 -1.60 -2.09
N PRO A 192 14.09 -0.51 -2.62
CA PRO A 192 14.61 0.10 -3.84
C PRO A 192 16.04 0.60 -3.63
N ARG A 193 16.80 0.68 -4.70
CA ARG A 193 18.11 1.32 -4.73
C ARG A 193 18.05 2.56 -5.59
N PHE A 194 18.79 3.58 -5.20
CA PHE A 194 18.80 4.87 -5.86
C PHE A 194 20.21 5.25 -6.28
N ASN A 195 20.32 5.97 -7.37
CA ASN A 195 21.53 6.68 -7.78
C ASN A 195 21.72 7.94 -6.93
N ASP A 196 22.88 8.58 -7.04
CA ASP A 196 23.17 9.80 -6.28
C ASP A 196 22.21 10.95 -6.63
N ASP A 197 21.78 11.03 -7.88
CA ASP A 197 20.81 12.00 -8.38
C ASP A 197 19.35 11.74 -7.94
N GLY A 198 19.12 10.65 -7.20
CA GLY A 198 17.79 10.25 -6.70
C GLY A 198 16.97 9.42 -7.70
N SER A 199 17.46 9.17 -8.90
CA SER A 199 16.82 8.25 -9.83
C SER A 199 16.87 6.80 -9.32
N VAL A 200 15.90 5.99 -9.72
CA VAL A 200 15.83 4.58 -9.31
C VAL A 200 16.91 3.78 -10.03
N LYS A 201 17.80 3.15 -9.25
CA LYS A 201 18.81 2.21 -9.75
C LYS A 201 18.26 0.80 -9.87
N SER A 202 17.49 0.37 -8.86
CA SER A 202 16.69 -0.86 -8.91
C SER A 202 15.40 -0.67 -8.13
N PRO A 203 14.26 -1.14 -8.65
CA PRO A 203 12.97 -1.02 -7.98
C PRO A 203 12.90 -1.90 -6.73
N ALA A 204 11.94 -1.61 -5.86
CA ALA A 204 11.59 -2.47 -4.74
C ALA A 204 10.98 -3.77 -5.24
N ARG A 205 11.19 -4.87 -4.49
CA ARG A 205 10.59 -6.17 -4.76
C ARG A 205 10.00 -6.79 -3.51
N VAL A 206 8.90 -7.51 -3.68
CA VAL A 206 8.24 -8.18 -2.57
C VAL A 206 7.70 -9.55 -2.96
N THR A 207 7.88 -10.50 -2.04
CA THR A 207 7.17 -11.79 -2.04
C THR A 207 6.33 -11.85 -0.78
N VAL A 208 5.06 -12.23 -0.89
CA VAL A 208 4.15 -12.35 0.26
C VAL A 208 3.48 -13.72 0.25
N HIS A 209 3.65 -14.44 1.36
CA HIS A 209 2.78 -15.57 1.69
C HIS A 209 1.73 -15.09 2.69
N PHE A 210 0.49 -15.33 2.37
CA PHE A 210 -0.66 -15.02 3.21
C PHE A 210 -1.29 -16.33 3.68
N ASN A 211 -1.25 -16.60 4.99
CA ASN A 211 -1.66 -17.88 5.58
C ASN A 211 -0.94 -19.08 4.92
N GLY A 212 0.35 -18.93 4.61
CA GLY A 212 1.16 -19.94 3.92
C GLY A 212 0.91 -20.06 2.41
N VAL A 213 -0.03 -19.30 1.84
CA VAL A 213 -0.34 -19.29 0.41
C VAL A 213 0.37 -18.12 -0.28
N LEU A 214 1.08 -18.40 -1.38
CA LEU A 214 1.77 -17.36 -2.15
C LEU A 214 0.74 -16.41 -2.81
N VAL A 215 0.76 -15.14 -2.45
CA VAL A 215 -0.14 -14.12 -3.00
C VAL A 215 0.56 -13.03 -3.80
N GLN A 216 1.85 -12.77 -3.52
CA GLN A 216 2.72 -11.91 -4.32
C GLN A 216 4.04 -12.64 -4.56
N ASN A 217 4.47 -12.78 -5.82
CA ASN A 217 5.66 -13.55 -6.19
C ASN A 217 6.74 -12.65 -6.80
N ASN A 218 7.68 -12.19 -5.98
CA ASN A 218 8.81 -11.35 -6.40
C ASN A 218 8.37 -10.16 -7.27
N VAL A 219 7.27 -9.52 -6.85
CA VAL A 219 6.65 -8.44 -7.61
C VAL A 219 7.52 -7.19 -7.52
N GLU A 220 7.74 -6.54 -8.67
CA GLU A 220 8.42 -5.26 -8.76
C GLU A 220 7.44 -4.12 -8.54
N LEU A 221 7.62 -3.33 -7.48
CA LEU A 221 6.76 -2.21 -7.15
C LEU A 221 7.05 -1.03 -8.08
N LYS A 222 6.03 -0.19 -8.28
CA LYS A 222 6.12 1.01 -9.14
C LYS A 222 6.49 2.28 -8.35
N GLY A 223 6.66 2.18 -7.04
CA GLY A 223 6.90 3.28 -6.11
C GLY A 223 6.08 3.11 -4.84
N GLU A 224 5.96 4.19 -4.04
CA GLU A 224 5.08 4.23 -2.86
C GLU A 224 3.64 3.92 -3.23
N THR A 225 2.91 3.28 -2.32
CA THR A 225 1.48 3.02 -2.48
C THR A 225 0.69 4.29 -2.14
N LEU A 226 -0.10 4.79 -3.08
CA LEU A 226 -0.82 6.05 -2.92
C LEU A 226 -2.33 5.85 -2.99
N PHE A 227 -3.06 6.55 -2.13
CA PHE A 227 -4.52 6.59 -2.20
C PHE A 227 -5.03 7.27 -3.48
N VAL A 228 -4.35 8.34 -3.93
CA VAL A 228 -4.69 9.11 -5.14
C VAL A 228 -3.44 9.30 -5.99
N GLY A 229 -3.58 9.04 -7.28
CA GLY A 229 -2.54 9.24 -8.27
C GLY A 229 -1.61 8.04 -8.49
N PRO A 230 -0.69 8.14 -9.44
CA PRO A 230 0.24 7.07 -9.77
C PRO A 230 1.32 6.94 -8.69
N PRO A 231 1.83 5.70 -8.45
CA PRO A 231 2.94 5.47 -7.53
C PRO A 231 4.20 6.22 -7.98
N VAL A 232 4.97 6.72 -7.00
CA VAL A 232 6.24 7.44 -7.24
C VAL A 232 7.28 6.94 -6.25
N TYR A 233 8.51 6.81 -6.70
CA TYR A 233 9.63 6.55 -5.82
C TYR A 233 10.13 7.86 -5.18
N LYS A 234 10.43 7.80 -3.88
CA LYS A 234 11.20 8.82 -3.15
C LYS A 234 12.45 8.17 -2.59
N LYS A 235 13.59 8.85 -2.71
CA LYS A 235 14.88 8.33 -2.23
C LYS A 235 14.89 8.22 -0.70
N TYR A 236 15.27 7.05 -0.21
CA TYR A 236 15.63 6.76 1.18
C TYR A 236 16.70 5.67 1.18
N ASP A 237 17.37 5.44 2.30
CA ASP A 237 18.35 4.36 2.45
C ASP A 237 17.77 3.20 3.27
N THR A 238 17.32 3.50 4.48
CA THR A 238 16.63 2.58 5.38
C THR A 238 15.33 3.25 5.84
N ALA A 239 14.34 2.46 6.25
CA ALA A 239 13.07 2.99 6.76
C ALA A 239 12.48 2.08 7.85
N PRO A 240 11.68 2.65 8.78
CA PRO A 240 10.91 1.86 9.73
C PRO A 240 9.85 1.00 9.05
N ILE A 241 9.42 -0.07 9.72
CA ILE A 241 8.20 -0.80 9.40
C ILE A 241 7.05 -0.11 10.14
N LYS A 242 5.90 0.10 9.45
CA LYS A 242 4.76 0.82 10.03
C LYS A 242 3.51 -0.05 10.03
N LEU A 243 2.70 0.07 11.07
CA LEU A 243 1.35 -0.48 11.14
C LEU A 243 0.33 0.65 11.18
N GLN A 244 -0.76 0.51 10.43
CA GLN A 244 -1.73 1.58 10.21
C GLN A 244 -2.89 1.56 11.20
N THR A 245 -3.25 2.75 11.67
CA THR A 245 -4.55 3.07 12.27
C THR A 245 -5.42 3.69 11.18
N HIS A 246 -6.26 2.91 10.54
CA HIS A 246 -7.17 3.45 9.54
C HIS A 246 -8.31 4.26 10.18
N GLY A 247 -8.74 5.34 9.53
CA GLY A 247 -9.70 6.32 10.07
C GLY A 247 -11.17 5.88 10.05
N ASP A 248 -11.50 4.67 9.59
CA ASP A 248 -12.86 4.13 9.58
C ASP A 248 -13.40 3.88 11.01
N PRO A 249 -14.73 3.83 11.21
CA PRO A 249 -15.33 3.65 12.53
C PRO A 249 -15.37 2.21 13.02
N SER A 250 -14.88 1.24 12.24
CA SER A 250 -14.89 -0.17 12.63
C SER A 250 -13.99 -0.44 13.83
N PRO A 251 -14.24 -1.49 14.63
CA PRO A 251 -13.34 -1.90 15.70
C PRO A 251 -11.91 -2.11 15.21
N GLY A 252 -10.94 -1.78 16.07
CA GLY A 252 -9.51 -1.93 15.78
C GLY A 252 -9.12 -3.40 15.58
N ILE A 253 -8.26 -3.66 14.60
CA ILE A 253 -7.69 -4.99 14.40
C ILE A 253 -6.59 -5.28 15.42
N SER A 254 -6.26 -6.55 15.58
CA SER A 254 -5.24 -7.00 16.54
C SER A 254 -4.05 -7.61 15.83
N PHE A 255 -2.88 -7.47 16.45
CA PHE A 255 -1.62 -8.07 15.99
C PHE A 255 -0.96 -8.84 17.12
N ARG A 256 -0.12 -9.81 16.74
CA ARG A 256 0.78 -10.53 17.64
C ARG A 256 1.95 -11.14 16.87
N ASN A 257 2.94 -11.67 17.57
CA ASN A 257 4.06 -12.42 17.00
C ASN A 257 4.67 -11.68 15.78
N ILE A 258 5.25 -10.49 16.04
CA ILE A 258 5.86 -9.67 15.00
C ILE A 258 7.37 -9.76 15.15
N TRP A 259 8.03 -10.22 14.10
CA TRP A 259 9.49 -10.29 14.07
C TRP A 259 10.05 -10.06 12.68
N VAL A 260 11.27 -9.60 12.62
CA VAL A 260 12.02 -9.33 11.39
C VAL A 260 13.37 -10.04 11.42
N ARG A 261 13.89 -10.36 10.25
CA ARG A 261 15.19 -10.99 10.06
C ARG A 261 15.87 -10.37 8.85
N GLU A 262 17.08 -9.79 9.04
CA GLU A 262 17.91 -9.18 7.98
C GLU A 262 18.82 -10.18 7.29
#